data_0aa09bf8e0da67a463abbc87dac868fd
#
_entry.id   0aa09bf8e0da67a463abbc87dac868fd
#
_cell.length_a   1.000
_cell.length_b   1.000
_cell.length_c   1.000
_cell.angle_alpha   90.00
_cell.angle_beta   90.00
_cell.angle_gamma   90.00
#
_symmetry.space_group_name_H-M   'P 1'
#
loop_
_entity.id
_entity.type
_entity.pdbx_description
1 polymer ?
#
loop_
_entity_poly.entity_id
_entity_poly.type
_entity_poly.pdbx_seq_one_letter_code
_entity_poly.pdbx_strand_id
1 'polypeptide(L)'
;MKTILIAEGDDRLAELFADLFALEGWTVAPHNAGQRAVDALAGSAPYDAVLVNNRLHGMTGVELITRIRALAHRRNVPIVMVTGSGDVDVVAAALAAGADDVLYKPVDVAILVDTVNKCVEGRREHGPSAPA
;
A
#
# COMPACT_ATOMS: atom_id res chain seq x y z
N MET A 1 -5.38 15.04 8.81
CA MET A 1 -4.04 14.62 8.42
C MET A 1 -4.11 13.21 7.84
N LYS A 2 -3.47 12.99 6.72
CA LYS A 2 -3.49 11.66 6.06
C LYS A 2 -2.50 10.72 6.71
N THR A 3 -2.89 9.47 6.85
CA THR A 3 -2.06 8.40 7.41
C THR A 3 -1.86 7.30 6.37
N ILE A 4 -0.60 6.90 6.18
CA ILE A 4 -0.24 5.80 5.30
C ILE A 4 0.39 4.66 6.11
N LEU A 5 -0.07 3.43 5.86
CA LEU A 5 0.58 2.24 6.37
C LEU A 5 1.59 1.79 5.31
N ILE A 6 2.83 1.56 5.72
CA ILE A 6 3.89 1.08 4.82
C ILE A 6 4.29 -0.32 5.24
N ALA A 7 4.02 -1.30 4.38
CA ALA A 7 4.43 -2.68 4.57
C ALA A 7 5.67 -2.94 3.71
N GLU A 8 6.83 -3.01 4.34
CA GLU A 8 8.13 -3.18 3.68
C GLU A 8 9.04 -4.05 4.54
N GLY A 9 9.53 -5.13 3.97
CA GLY A 9 10.37 -6.09 4.71
C GLY A 9 11.81 -5.62 4.96
N ASP A 10 12.32 -4.70 4.17
CA ASP A 10 13.64 -4.10 4.34
C ASP A 10 13.51 -2.86 5.21
N ASP A 11 14.08 -2.88 6.41
CA ASP A 11 13.95 -1.78 7.38
C ASP A 11 14.54 -0.47 6.86
N ARG A 12 15.62 -0.51 6.08
CA ARG A 12 16.23 0.70 5.51
C ARG A 12 15.31 1.34 4.47
N LEU A 13 14.73 0.53 3.63
CA LEU A 13 13.82 1.01 2.60
C LEU A 13 12.52 1.52 3.23
N ALA A 14 12.01 0.84 4.24
CA ALA A 14 10.85 1.28 4.99
C ALA A 14 11.08 2.65 5.62
N GLU A 15 12.24 2.86 6.22
CA GLU A 15 12.62 4.14 6.81
C GLU A 15 12.70 5.25 5.76
N LEU A 16 13.30 4.95 4.60
CA LEU A 16 13.38 5.90 3.50
C LEU A 16 11.99 6.32 3.01
N PHE A 17 11.10 5.37 2.80
CA PHE A 17 9.73 5.67 2.40
C PHE A 17 8.98 6.44 3.49
N ALA A 18 9.19 6.07 4.76
CA ALA A 18 8.56 6.78 5.87
C ALA A 18 8.99 8.25 5.93
N ASP A 19 10.28 8.52 5.79
CA ASP A 19 10.81 9.87 5.78
C ASP A 19 10.23 10.68 4.62
N LEU A 20 10.14 10.05 3.46
CA LEU A 20 9.61 10.68 2.26
C LEU A 20 8.16 11.13 2.45
N PHE A 21 7.30 10.23 2.92
CA PHE A 21 5.90 10.56 3.14
C PHE A 21 5.72 11.54 4.29
N ALA A 22 6.56 11.46 5.32
CA ALA A 22 6.54 12.44 6.42
C ALA A 22 6.84 13.85 5.90
N LEU A 23 7.79 13.99 4.98
CA LEU A 23 8.10 15.29 4.35
C LEU A 23 6.91 15.84 3.55
N GLU A 24 6.06 14.96 3.03
CA GLU A 24 4.85 15.34 2.30
C GLU A 24 3.62 15.54 3.21
N GLY A 25 3.83 15.53 4.51
CA GLY A 25 2.78 15.80 5.48
C GLY A 25 1.96 14.60 5.93
N TRP A 26 2.38 13.39 5.58
CA TRP A 26 1.69 12.16 6.01
C TRP A 26 2.15 11.73 7.39
N THR A 27 1.22 11.15 8.16
CA THR A 27 1.57 10.32 9.31
C THR A 27 1.86 8.91 8.78
N VAL A 28 2.96 8.31 9.21
CA VAL A 28 3.41 7.02 8.68
C VAL A 28 3.36 5.94 9.75
N ALA A 29 2.81 4.78 9.39
CA ALA A 29 2.78 3.59 10.24
C ALA A 29 3.54 2.46 9.53
N PRO A 30 4.84 2.24 9.85
CA PRO A 30 5.62 1.21 9.18
C PRO A 30 5.46 -0.16 9.83
N HIS A 31 5.40 -1.20 9.00
CA HIS A 31 5.38 -2.60 9.44
C HIS A 31 6.26 -3.43 8.50
N ASN A 32 7.13 -4.27 9.07
CA ASN A 32 8.04 -5.10 8.26
C ASN A 32 7.52 -6.51 8.02
N ALA A 33 6.46 -6.90 8.69
CA ALA A 33 5.84 -8.22 8.55
C ALA A 33 4.40 -8.11 8.10
N GLY A 34 4.01 -8.97 7.16
CA GLY A 34 2.65 -8.95 6.61
C GLY A 34 1.58 -9.14 7.67
N GLN A 35 1.78 -10.06 8.63
CA GLN A 35 0.79 -10.30 9.68
C GLN A 35 0.57 -9.08 10.57
N ARG A 36 1.63 -8.33 10.87
CA ARG A 36 1.50 -7.08 11.65
C ARG A 36 0.69 -6.04 10.90
N ALA A 37 0.89 -5.95 9.57
CA ALA A 37 0.11 -5.05 8.75
C ALA A 37 -1.37 -5.46 8.72
N VAL A 38 -1.66 -6.76 8.60
CA VAL A 38 -3.03 -7.27 8.67
C VAL A 38 -3.66 -6.92 10.02
N ASP A 39 -2.96 -7.16 11.11
CA ASP A 39 -3.46 -6.89 12.46
C ASP A 39 -3.79 -5.40 12.64
N ALA A 40 -2.92 -4.52 12.16
CA ALA A 40 -3.15 -3.08 12.21
C ALA A 40 -4.39 -2.67 11.41
N LEU A 41 -4.54 -3.23 10.21
CA LEU A 41 -5.66 -2.91 9.32
C LEU A 41 -6.96 -3.55 9.77
N ALA A 42 -6.90 -4.66 10.51
CA ALA A 42 -8.09 -5.29 11.09
C ALA A 42 -8.72 -4.43 12.19
N GLY A 43 -7.91 -3.57 12.82
CA GLY A 43 -8.41 -2.61 13.79
C GLY A 43 -9.18 -1.46 13.16
N SER A 44 -9.62 -0.52 13.98
CA SER A 44 -10.46 0.60 13.55
C SER A 44 -9.69 1.88 13.25
N ALA A 45 -8.36 1.89 13.44
CA ALA A 45 -7.56 3.10 13.16
C ALA A 45 -7.73 3.52 11.70
N PRO A 46 -7.84 4.83 11.43
CA PRO A 46 -8.01 5.29 10.06
C PRO A 46 -6.69 5.22 9.28
N TYR A 47 -6.75 4.70 8.06
CA TYR A 47 -5.65 4.73 7.11
C TYR A 47 -6.18 5.25 5.78
N ASP A 48 -5.46 6.21 5.20
CA ASP A 48 -5.85 6.83 3.93
C ASP A 48 -5.24 6.12 2.73
N ALA A 49 -4.14 5.40 2.93
CA ALA A 49 -3.49 4.63 1.90
C ALA A 49 -2.61 3.53 2.51
N VAL A 50 -2.30 2.53 1.69
CA VAL A 50 -1.37 1.44 2.04
C VAL A 50 -0.33 1.32 0.93
N LEU A 51 0.94 1.35 1.29
CA LEU A 51 2.06 1.08 0.40
C LEU A 51 2.60 -0.31 0.73
N VAL A 52 2.66 -1.19 -0.25
CA VAL A 52 3.02 -2.60 -0.04
C VAL A 52 4.21 -2.95 -0.91
N ASN A 53 5.26 -3.51 -0.30
CA ASN A 53 6.31 -4.20 -1.03
C ASN A 53 5.94 -5.67 -1.18
N ASN A 54 6.31 -6.31 -2.30
CA ASN A 54 6.01 -7.72 -2.48
C ASN A 54 6.78 -8.63 -1.52
N ARG A 55 7.96 -8.24 -1.06
CA ARG A 55 8.75 -9.03 -0.11
C ARG A 55 8.53 -8.54 1.31
N LEU A 56 7.80 -9.33 2.08
CA LEU A 56 7.54 -9.07 3.49
C LEU A 56 7.97 -10.28 4.31
N HIS A 57 8.16 -10.07 5.60
CA HIS A 57 8.37 -11.20 6.50
C HIS A 57 7.06 -11.95 6.67
N GLY A 58 7.09 -13.25 6.41
CA GLY A 58 5.98 -14.15 6.68
C GLY A 58 4.91 -14.24 5.59
N MET A 59 4.88 -13.33 4.62
CA MET A 59 3.96 -13.42 3.48
C MET A 59 4.42 -12.54 2.33
N THR A 60 3.82 -12.74 1.15
CA THR A 60 4.06 -11.84 0.03
C THR A 60 3.15 -10.63 0.10
N GLY A 61 3.52 -9.57 -0.63
CA GLY A 61 2.66 -8.38 -0.75
C GLY A 61 1.33 -8.71 -1.41
N VAL A 62 1.31 -9.63 -2.38
CA VAL A 62 0.07 -10.08 -3.03
C VAL A 62 -0.87 -10.73 -2.02
N GLU A 63 -0.34 -11.59 -1.15
CA GLU A 63 -1.13 -12.21 -0.07
C GLU A 63 -1.68 -11.15 0.88
N LEU A 64 -0.86 -10.15 1.22
CA LEU A 64 -1.29 -9.06 2.07
C LEU A 64 -2.45 -8.28 1.45
N ILE A 65 -2.35 -7.92 0.17
CA ILE A 65 -3.41 -7.20 -0.55
C ILE A 65 -4.70 -8.01 -0.52
N THR A 66 -4.62 -9.31 -0.78
CA THR A 66 -5.78 -10.20 -0.73
C THR A 66 -6.45 -10.16 0.65
N ARG A 67 -5.65 -10.20 1.72
CA ARG A 67 -6.18 -10.15 3.09
C ARG A 67 -6.78 -8.79 3.43
N ILE A 68 -6.18 -7.70 2.96
CA ILE A 68 -6.72 -6.36 3.17
C ILE A 68 -8.11 -6.24 2.52
N ARG A 69 -8.23 -6.70 1.28
CA ARG A 69 -9.51 -6.61 0.56
C ARG A 69 -10.60 -7.51 1.16
N ALA A 70 -10.22 -8.53 1.91
CA ALA A 70 -11.17 -9.36 2.64
C ALA A 70 -11.72 -8.69 3.91
N LEU A 71 -11.06 -7.64 4.40
CA LEU A 71 -11.55 -6.84 5.52
C LEU A 71 -12.63 -5.89 5.01
N ALA A 72 -13.87 -6.06 5.47
CA ALA A 72 -15.00 -5.29 4.94
C ALA A 72 -14.79 -3.78 5.00
N HIS A 73 -14.21 -3.28 6.10
CA HIS A 73 -13.97 -1.85 6.29
C HIS A 73 -12.73 -1.32 5.56
N ARG A 74 -11.98 -2.20 4.86
CA ARG A 74 -10.79 -1.82 4.09
C ARG A 74 -10.93 -2.14 2.59
N ARG A 75 -12.12 -2.51 2.14
CA ARG A 75 -12.30 -2.88 0.73
C ARG A 75 -11.93 -1.77 -0.25
N ASN A 76 -12.05 -0.53 0.16
CA ASN A 76 -11.81 0.63 -0.69
C ASN A 76 -10.58 1.45 -0.30
N VAL A 77 -9.75 0.98 0.64
CA VAL A 77 -8.53 1.70 0.97
C VAL A 77 -7.59 1.69 -0.24
N PRO A 78 -7.03 2.84 -0.64
CA PRO A 78 -6.04 2.87 -1.73
C PRO A 78 -4.82 2.02 -1.41
N ILE A 79 -4.43 1.16 -2.33
CA ILE A 79 -3.25 0.29 -2.19
C ILE A 79 -2.35 0.46 -3.40
N VAL A 80 -1.09 0.84 -3.15
CA VAL A 80 -0.05 0.89 -4.18
C VAL A 80 1.02 -0.13 -3.81
N MET A 81 1.39 -0.97 -4.76
CA MET A 81 2.49 -1.91 -4.58
C MET A 81 3.77 -1.36 -5.22
N VAL A 82 4.90 -1.57 -4.56
CA VAL A 82 6.23 -1.36 -5.13
C VAL A 82 6.92 -2.72 -5.16
N THR A 83 7.43 -3.12 -6.32
CA THR A 83 8.06 -4.43 -6.48
C THR A 83 9.37 -4.33 -7.25
N GLY A 84 10.22 -5.33 -7.11
CA GLY A 84 11.43 -5.44 -7.93
C GLY A 84 11.09 -5.63 -9.40
N SER A 85 12.04 -5.34 -10.24
CA SER A 85 11.84 -5.26 -11.68
C SER A 85 11.39 -6.57 -12.33
N GLY A 86 10.52 -6.46 -13.33
CA GLY A 86 10.37 -7.45 -14.38
C GLY A 86 9.49 -8.65 -14.08
N ASP A 87 8.88 -8.75 -12.93
CA ASP A 87 7.99 -9.88 -12.66
C ASP A 87 6.55 -9.54 -13.06
N VAL A 88 6.25 -9.83 -14.32
CA VAL A 88 4.92 -9.60 -14.90
C VAL A 88 3.83 -10.35 -14.13
N ASP A 89 4.15 -11.55 -13.65
CA ASP A 89 3.18 -12.36 -12.91
C ASP A 89 2.82 -11.74 -11.56
N VAL A 90 3.80 -11.12 -10.87
CA VAL A 90 3.53 -10.39 -9.62
C VAL A 90 2.62 -9.19 -9.87
N VAL A 91 2.87 -8.43 -10.93
CA VAL A 91 2.05 -7.26 -11.28
C VAL A 91 0.61 -7.69 -11.55
N ALA A 92 0.42 -8.71 -12.39
CA ALA A 92 -0.91 -9.21 -12.72
C ALA A 92 -1.62 -9.73 -11.46
N ALA A 93 -0.92 -10.48 -10.61
CA ALA A 93 -1.47 -11.01 -9.37
C ALA A 93 -1.85 -9.88 -8.39
N ALA A 94 -1.01 -8.84 -8.26
CA ALA A 94 -1.29 -7.71 -7.38
C ALA A 94 -2.54 -6.95 -7.83
N LEU A 95 -2.66 -6.67 -9.12
CA LEU A 95 -3.84 -5.99 -9.66
C LEU A 95 -5.10 -6.85 -9.49
N ALA A 96 -4.99 -8.15 -9.75
CA ALA A 96 -6.11 -9.09 -9.55
C ALA A 96 -6.51 -9.17 -8.07
N ALA A 97 -5.56 -9.09 -7.15
CA ALA A 97 -5.82 -9.09 -5.71
C ALA A 97 -6.46 -7.80 -5.22
N GLY A 98 -6.35 -6.71 -5.98
CA GLY A 98 -7.02 -5.45 -5.64
C GLY A 98 -6.10 -4.26 -5.44
N ALA A 99 -4.82 -4.32 -5.85
CA ALA A 99 -3.96 -3.15 -5.87
C ALA A 99 -4.50 -2.11 -6.86
N ASP A 100 -4.42 -0.84 -6.48
CA ASP A 100 -4.84 0.24 -7.36
C ASP A 100 -3.76 0.58 -8.39
N ASP A 101 -2.50 0.39 -8.03
CA ASP A 101 -1.38 0.58 -8.94
C ASP A 101 -0.17 -0.22 -8.48
N VAL A 102 0.76 -0.45 -9.39
CA VAL A 102 2.02 -1.16 -9.13
C VAL A 102 3.16 -0.39 -9.76
N LEU A 103 4.20 -0.09 -8.98
CA LEU A 103 5.41 0.57 -9.44
C LEU A 103 6.61 -0.35 -9.32
N TYR A 104 7.57 -0.17 -10.21
CA TYR A 104 8.81 -0.97 -10.22
C TYR A 104 9.95 -0.23 -9.53
N LYS A 105 10.79 -0.99 -8.81
CA LYS A 105 12.06 -0.48 -8.28
C LYS A 105 13.12 -0.43 -9.41
N PRO A 106 14.00 0.54 -9.43
CA PRO A 106 14.07 1.69 -8.53
C PRO A 106 12.95 2.68 -8.80
N VAL A 107 12.22 3.06 -7.75
CA VAL A 107 11.08 3.94 -7.90
C VAL A 107 11.52 5.41 -7.76
N ASP A 108 11.01 6.23 -8.67
CA ASP A 108 11.18 7.69 -8.55
C ASP A 108 10.28 8.19 -7.42
N VAL A 109 10.88 8.92 -6.50
CA VAL A 109 10.24 9.41 -5.28
C VAL A 109 9.01 10.27 -5.59
N ALA A 110 9.15 11.19 -6.54
CA ALA A 110 8.06 12.08 -6.92
C ALA A 110 6.92 11.30 -7.57
N ILE A 111 7.24 10.31 -8.38
CA ILE A 111 6.23 9.44 -9.01
C ILE A 111 5.50 8.61 -7.96
N LEU A 112 6.22 8.09 -6.96
CA LEU A 112 5.61 7.31 -5.89
C LEU A 112 4.57 8.13 -5.12
N VAL A 113 4.95 9.31 -4.66
CA VAL A 113 4.05 10.19 -3.91
C VAL A 113 2.85 10.59 -4.77
N ASP A 114 3.09 10.97 -6.02
CA ASP A 114 2.05 11.36 -6.95
C ASP A 114 1.06 10.22 -7.21
N THR A 115 1.57 9.01 -7.39
CA THR A 115 0.74 7.82 -7.61
C THR A 115 -0.16 7.55 -6.42
N VAL A 116 0.38 7.60 -5.20
CA VAL A 116 -0.41 7.41 -3.98
C VAL A 116 -1.49 8.49 -3.88
N ASN A 117 -1.14 9.75 -4.10
CA ASN A 117 -2.08 10.85 -4.05
C ASN A 117 -3.21 10.70 -5.06
N LYS A 118 -2.89 10.29 -6.29
CA LYS A 118 -3.89 10.04 -7.32
C LYS A 118 -4.84 8.91 -6.95
N CYS A 119 -4.33 7.85 -6.36
CA CYS A 119 -5.17 6.74 -5.91
C CYS A 119 -6.11 7.18 -4.78
N VAL A 120 -5.63 7.99 -3.84
CA VAL A 120 -6.47 8.54 -2.77
C VAL A 120 -7.57 9.43 -3.35
N GLU A 121 -7.22 10.32 -4.26
CA GLU A 121 -8.19 11.22 -4.90
C GLU A 121 -9.20 10.45 -5.73
N GLY A 122 -8.75 9.46 -6.49
CA GLY A 122 -9.63 8.63 -7.30
C GLY A 122 -10.67 7.89 -6.46
N ARG A 123 -10.26 7.37 -5.30
CA ARG A 123 -11.19 6.72 -4.37
C ARG A 123 -12.19 7.72 -3.79
N ARG A 124 -11.76 8.94 -3.48
CA ARG A 124 -12.66 9.99 -2.99
C ARG A 124 -13.70 10.39 -4.03
N GLU A 125 -13.28 10.55 -5.28
CA GLU A 125 -14.17 10.93 -6.38
C GLU A 125 -15.25 9.87 -6.63
N HIS A 126 -14.86 8.59 -6.57
CA HIS A 126 -15.79 7.48 -6.80
C HIS A 126 -16.58 7.12 -5.55
N GLY A 127 -16.08 7.54 -4.37
CA GLY A 127 -16.72 7.26 -3.09
C GLY A 127 -16.65 5.79 -2.67
N PRO A 128 -16.94 5.50 -1.40
CA PRO A 128 -16.90 4.13 -0.90
C PRO A 128 -18.03 3.26 -1.43
N SER A 129 -19.04 3.86 -2.01
CA SER A 129 -20.21 3.18 -2.56
C SER A 129 -20.14 2.99 -4.06
N ALA A 130 -19.00 3.23 -4.68
CA ALA A 130 -18.85 3.03 -6.12
C ALA A 130 -19.29 1.62 -6.48
N PRO A 131 -20.17 1.47 -7.46
CA PRO A 131 -20.64 0.14 -7.84
C PRO A 131 -19.48 -0.69 -8.37
N ALA A 132 -19.50 -1.95 -8.03
CA ALA A 132 -18.52 -2.89 -8.52
C ALA A 132 -18.61 -3.01 -10.04
#